data_10dcfa60ca1d0683556492f4c1c0d259
#
_entry.id   10dcfa60ca1d0683556492f4c1c0d259
#
_cell.length_a   1.000
_cell.length_b   1.000
_cell.length_c   1.000
_cell.angle_alpha   90.00
_cell.angle_beta   90.00
_cell.angle_gamma   90.00
#
_symmetry.space_group_name_H-M   'P 1'
#
loop_
_entity.id
_entity.type
_entity.pdbx_description
1 polymer ?
#
loop_
_entity_poly.entity_id
_entity_poly.type
_entity_poly.pdbx_seq_one_letter_code
_entity_poly.pdbx_strand_id
1 'polypeptide(L)'
;SSIQDAVDESGLNGYLVRTRDLTEPERVSLSEKITTLGDGGEITRFTSVGPVMGEELRDKAMWAIVGVVLIIVLYVAFAFAGIGKPVSSWIYGAITILVLVFDVIVPTAVISILGYTAGIEADVLFVMALLAILGLSVNNTIVIFDRVRENLIKNRTEKRTKRSEAGMIKEEVHYTITKPFDEIVGESISQTMARSINTSLTILLALVTLYFVGGEVTKTFALTLIVGVIAGTYSAICTASPLLVAYSNWQDKKQSEDKK
;
A
#
# COMPACT_ATOMS: atom_id res chain seq x y z
N SER A 1 16.80 0.94 -26.58
CA SER A 1 15.78 1.66 -27.38
C SER A 1 14.59 0.73 -27.61
N SER A 2 13.39 1.20 -27.39
CA SER A 2 12.16 0.50 -27.69
C SER A 2 11.29 1.38 -28.59
N ILE A 3 10.53 0.76 -29.47
CA ILE A 3 9.56 1.41 -30.34
C ILE A 3 8.22 0.80 -30.03
N GLN A 4 7.23 1.63 -29.74
CA GLN A 4 5.85 1.20 -29.45
C GLN A 4 4.90 1.96 -30.36
N ASP A 5 3.87 1.28 -30.83
CA ASP A 5 2.79 1.93 -31.57
C ASP A 5 2.04 2.86 -30.61
N ALA A 6 1.78 4.07 -31.05
CA ALA A 6 1.03 5.07 -30.31
C ALA A 6 0.01 5.73 -31.22
N VAL A 7 -1.11 6.14 -30.66
CA VAL A 7 -2.13 6.93 -31.37
C VAL A 7 -2.11 8.32 -30.78
N ASP A 8 -1.96 9.34 -31.62
CA ASP A 8 -1.98 10.74 -31.21
C ASP A 8 -3.38 11.18 -30.78
N GLU A 9 -3.48 12.29 -30.05
CA GLU A 9 -4.75 12.90 -29.62
C GLU A 9 -5.70 13.22 -30.80
N SER A 10 -5.14 13.35 -32.01
CA SER A 10 -5.88 13.55 -33.27
C SER A 10 -6.32 12.23 -33.94
N GLY A 11 -6.02 11.07 -33.37
CA GLY A 11 -6.35 9.76 -33.93
C GLY A 11 -5.40 9.29 -35.05
N LEU A 12 -4.29 9.95 -35.26
CA LEU A 12 -3.25 9.54 -36.20
C LEU A 12 -2.34 8.48 -35.57
N ASN A 13 -2.03 7.44 -36.34
CA ASN A 13 -1.07 6.43 -35.93
C ASN A 13 0.34 7.01 -35.91
N GLY A 14 1.03 6.84 -34.79
CA GLY A 14 2.39 7.29 -34.60
C GLY A 14 3.23 6.23 -33.86
N TYR A 15 4.47 6.55 -33.60
CA TYR A 15 5.39 5.69 -32.87
C TYR A 15 5.97 6.44 -31.68
N LEU A 16 5.93 5.79 -30.51
CA LEU A 16 6.66 6.23 -29.33
C LEU A 16 8.05 5.59 -29.33
N VAL A 17 9.07 6.41 -29.65
CA VAL A 17 10.46 5.95 -29.67
C VAL A 17 11.12 6.32 -28.35
N ARG A 18 11.49 5.32 -27.57
CA ARG A 18 12.24 5.50 -26.33
C ARG A 18 13.71 5.19 -26.56
N THR A 19 14.59 6.11 -26.18
CA THR A 19 16.04 5.97 -26.30
C THR A 19 16.70 6.21 -24.97
N ARG A 20 17.99 5.83 -24.84
CA ARG A 20 18.84 6.33 -23.76
C ARG A 20 18.88 7.85 -23.76
N ASP A 21 19.37 8.43 -22.70
CA ASP A 21 19.65 9.87 -22.70
C ASP A 21 20.62 10.22 -23.86
N LEU A 22 20.20 11.21 -24.65
CA LEU A 22 20.91 11.65 -25.85
C LEU A 22 21.53 13.00 -25.58
N THR A 23 22.79 13.17 -26.00
CA THR A 23 23.40 14.49 -26.06
C THR A 23 22.72 15.35 -27.12
N GLU A 24 22.77 16.69 -27.00
CA GLU A 24 22.17 17.61 -27.97
C GLU A 24 22.50 17.29 -29.43
N PRO A 25 23.79 17.03 -29.83
CA PRO A 25 24.11 16.66 -31.20
C PRO A 25 23.52 15.30 -31.62
N GLU A 26 23.44 14.34 -30.72
CA GLU A 26 22.78 13.04 -31.00
C GLU A 26 21.27 13.21 -31.19
N ARG A 27 20.64 14.06 -30.39
CA ARG A 27 19.22 14.40 -30.52
C ARG A 27 18.89 15.01 -31.86
N VAL A 28 19.65 16.02 -32.27
CA VAL A 28 19.46 16.68 -33.56
C VAL A 28 19.65 15.67 -34.71
N SER A 29 20.70 14.87 -34.68
CA SER A 29 20.96 13.83 -35.69
C SER A 29 19.87 12.77 -35.75
N LEU A 30 19.32 12.36 -34.61
CA LEU A 30 18.21 11.41 -34.55
C LEU A 30 16.91 12.01 -35.08
N SER A 31 16.64 13.26 -34.71
CA SER A 31 15.48 14.02 -35.18
C SER A 31 15.50 14.15 -36.70
N GLU A 32 16.63 14.56 -37.29
CA GLU A 32 16.80 14.64 -38.74
C GLU A 32 16.59 13.30 -39.44
N LYS A 33 17.14 12.22 -38.87
CA LYS A 33 16.96 10.88 -39.42
C LYS A 33 15.50 10.43 -39.37
N ILE A 34 14.79 10.67 -38.24
CA ILE A 34 13.37 10.29 -38.09
C ILE A 34 12.50 11.08 -39.09
N THR A 35 12.73 12.37 -39.27
CA THR A 35 11.97 13.21 -40.21
C THR A 35 12.27 12.88 -41.68
N THR A 36 13.43 12.30 -41.98
CA THR A 36 13.80 11.83 -43.34
C THR A 36 13.38 10.39 -43.62
N LEU A 37 12.98 9.60 -42.59
CA LEU A 37 12.44 8.24 -42.73
C LEU A 37 10.94 8.33 -43.10
N GLY A 38 10.59 8.26 -44.37
CA GLY A 38 9.21 8.22 -44.87
C GLY A 38 8.73 9.55 -45.44
N ASP A 39 7.46 9.61 -45.85
CA ASP A 39 6.83 10.77 -46.49
C ASP A 39 6.46 11.86 -45.44
N GLY A 40 7.46 12.47 -44.79
CA GLY A 40 7.25 13.63 -43.91
C GLY A 40 6.82 13.33 -42.48
N GLY A 41 7.57 12.47 -41.78
CA GLY A 41 7.37 12.26 -40.35
C GLY A 41 7.57 13.53 -39.54
N GLU A 42 6.63 13.86 -38.68
CA GLU A 42 6.69 15.00 -37.75
C GLU A 42 6.87 14.54 -36.33
N ILE A 43 7.79 15.14 -35.59
CA ILE A 43 7.95 14.88 -34.15
C ILE A 43 6.96 15.76 -33.41
N THR A 44 5.83 15.18 -33.03
CA THR A 44 4.75 15.90 -32.34
C THR A 44 5.08 16.19 -30.86
N ARG A 45 5.89 15.35 -30.22
CA ARG A 45 6.27 15.52 -28.82
C ARG A 45 7.67 14.97 -28.54
N PHE A 46 8.47 15.75 -27.85
CA PHE A 46 9.76 15.31 -27.32
C PHE A 46 9.80 15.52 -25.82
N THR A 47 10.14 14.45 -25.07
CA THR A 47 10.31 14.52 -23.62
C THR A 47 11.63 13.84 -23.27
N SER A 48 12.56 14.57 -22.65
CA SER A 48 13.80 14.02 -22.15
C SER A 48 13.83 14.10 -20.63
N VAL A 49 14.12 12.97 -20.01
CA VAL A 49 14.38 12.88 -18.56
C VAL A 49 15.84 12.49 -18.42
N GLY A 50 16.70 13.48 -18.15
CA GLY A 50 18.13 13.24 -17.98
C GLY A 50 18.46 12.39 -16.76
N PRO A 51 19.67 11.77 -16.68
CA PRO A 51 20.11 10.92 -15.58
C PRO A 51 19.98 11.60 -14.21
N VAL A 52 20.30 12.89 -14.14
CA VAL A 52 20.21 13.71 -12.91
C VAL A 52 18.75 13.83 -12.45
N MET A 53 17.81 14.01 -13.38
CA MET A 53 16.37 14.04 -13.05
C MET A 53 15.87 12.69 -12.57
N GLY A 54 16.37 11.59 -13.14
CA GLY A 54 16.02 10.23 -12.71
C GLY A 54 16.52 9.92 -11.30
N GLU A 55 17.73 10.33 -10.95
CA GLU A 55 18.27 10.17 -9.60
C GLU A 55 17.54 11.03 -8.56
N GLU A 56 17.29 12.29 -8.89
CA GLU A 56 16.54 13.20 -8.02
C GLU A 56 15.10 12.69 -7.79
N LEU A 57 14.46 12.18 -8.83
CA LEU A 57 13.13 11.58 -8.72
C LEU A 57 13.13 10.35 -7.82
N ARG A 58 14.12 9.46 -8.00
CA ARG A 58 14.26 8.25 -7.17
C ARG A 58 14.46 8.62 -5.70
N ASP A 59 15.32 9.57 -5.40
CA ASP A 59 15.61 9.99 -4.05
C ASP A 59 14.39 10.68 -3.41
N LYS A 60 13.71 11.56 -4.13
CA LYS A 60 12.47 12.17 -3.66
C LYS A 60 11.36 11.14 -3.45
N ALA A 61 11.21 10.16 -4.33
CA ALA A 61 10.25 9.06 -4.19
C ALA A 61 10.53 8.23 -2.93
N MET A 62 11.78 7.90 -2.66
CA MET A 62 12.17 7.16 -1.46
C MET A 62 11.84 7.94 -0.19
N TRP A 63 12.18 9.23 -0.13
CA TRP A 63 11.83 10.08 1.01
C TRP A 63 10.32 10.25 1.18
N ALA A 64 9.56 10.34 0.08
CA ALA A 64 8.11 10.39 0.14
C ALA A 64 7.50 9.11 0.71
N ILE A 65 7.95 7.94 0.26
CA ILE A 65 7.49 6.63 0.78
C ILE A 65 7.81 6.52 2.27
N VAL A 66 9.05 6.80 2.68
CA VAL A 66 9.45 6.76 4.09
C VAL A 66 8.62 7.73 4.93
N GLY A 67 8.42 8.96 4.45
CA GLY A 67 7.62 9.97 5.13
C GLY A 67 6.17 9.55 5.30
N VAL A 68 5.54 9.02 4.25
CA VAL A 68 4.15 8.52 4.30
C VAL A 68 4.02 7.35 5.26
N VAL A 69 4.93 6.37 5.21
CA VAL A 69 4.92 5.22 6.13
C VAL A 69 5.06 5.69 7.58
N LEU A 70 5.97 6.64 7.86
CA LEU A 70 6.15 7.18 9.20
C LEU A 70 4.90 7.88 9.72
N ILE A 71 4.26 8.72 8.89
CA ILE A 71 3.00 9.39 9.23
C ILE A 71 1.89 8.37 9.51
N ILE A 72 1.78 7.34 8.67
CA ILE A 72 0.79 6.27 8.85
C ILE A 72 1.01 5.54 10.17
N VAL A 73 2.25 5.20 10.50
CA VAL A 73 2.59 4.52 11.75
C VAL A 73 2.22 5.35 12.97
N LEU A 74 2.58 6.63 12.95
CA LEU A 74 2.22 7.56 14.03
C LEU A 74 0.70 7.70 14.15
N TYR A 75 0.00 7.82 13.03
CA TYR A 75 -1.45 7.87 13.01
C TYR A 75 -2.09 6.60 13.59
N VAL A 76 -1.65 5.41 13.16
CA VAL A 76 -2.16 4.14 13.67
C VAL A 76 -1.86 3.98 15.16
N ALA A 77 -0.63 4.29 15.61
CA ALA A 77 -0.26 4.23 17.01
C ALA A 77 -1.13 5.19 17.87
N PHE A 78 -1.44 6.37 17.35
CA PHE A 78 -2.32 7.33 18.01
C PHE A 78 -3.79 6.89 18.00
N ALA A 79 -4.30 6.45 16.85
CA ALA A 79 -5.70 6.02 16.68
C ALA A 79 -6.05 4.82 17.58
N PHE A 80 -5.07 3.94 17.80
CA PHE A 80 -5.22 2.77 18.66
C PHE A 80 -4.64 2.97 20.08
N ALA A 81 -4.26 4.22 20.44
CA ALA A 81 -3.85 4.54 21.80
C ALA A 81 -4.99 4.27 22.78
N GLY A 82 -4.65 3.63 23.92
CA GLY A 82 -5.64 3.34 24.97
C GLY A 82 -6.39 2.03 24.82
N ILE A 83 -6.15 1.24 23.78
CA ILE A 83 -6.57 -0.16 23.74
C ILE A 83 -5.62 -0.91 24.68
N GLY A 84 -6.06 -1.19 25.87
CA GLY A 84 -5.30 -2.02 26.80
C GLY A 84 -5.12 -3.47 26.27
N LYS A 85 -4.65 -4.37 27.14
CA LYS A 85 -4.50 -5.81 26.85
C LYS A 85 -5.66 -6.38 25.99
N PRO A 86 -5.43 -7.40 25.09
CA PRO A 86 -4.23 -8.24 25.10
C PRO A 86 -3.05 -7.69 24.29
N VAL A 87 -3.27 -6.83 23.30
CA VAL A 87 -2.24 -6.37 22.37
C VAL A 87 -1.98 -4.87 22.54
N SER A 88 -0.72 -4.49 22.67
CA SER A 88 -0.31 -3.09 22.78
C SER A 88 -0.54 -2.33 21.47
N SER A 89 -0.90 -1.04 21.55
CA SER A 89 -1.11 -0.14 20.40
C SER A 89 0.08 -0.12 19.42
N TRP A 90 1.30 -0.22 19.92
CA TRP A 90 2.50 -0.27 19.09
C TRP A 90 2.57 -1.50 18.19
N ILE A 91 1.96 -2.62 18.59
CA ILE A 91 1.94 -3.84 17.79
C ILE A 91 1.00 -3.69 16.60
N TYR A 92 -0.13 -2.99 16.77
CA TYR A 92 -0.98 -2.64 15.63
C TYR A 92 -0.20 -1.83 14.59
N GLY A 93 0.60 -0.84 15.05
CA GLY A 93 1.49 -0.08 14.17
C GLY A 93 2.55 -0.95 13.49
N ALA A 94 3.21 -1.83 14.23
CA ALA A 94 4.25 -2.72 13.69
C ALA A 94 3.68 -3.71 12.65
N ILE A 95 2.50 -4.29 12.90
CA ILE A 95 1.82 -5.16 11.94
C ILE A 95 1.41 -4.37 10.70
N THR A 96 0.90 -3.14 10.87
CA THR A 96 0.56 -2.27 9.74
C THR A 96 1.79 -1.99 8.86
N ILE A 97 2.97 -1.71 9.43
CA ILE A 97 4.22 -1.52 8.66
C ILE A 97 4.52 -2.77 7.85
N LEU A 98 4.49 -3.94 8.48
CA LEU A 98 4.82 -5.20 7.81
C LEU A 98 3.89 -5.47 6.63
N VAL A 99 2.59 -5.22 6.80
CA VAL A 99 1.59 -5.33 5.74
C VAL A 99 1.83 -4.32 4.63
N LEU A 100 2.14 -3.05 4.95
CA LEU A 100 2.45 -2.02 3.96
C LEU A 100 3.71 -2.36 3.13
N VAL A 101 4.73 -2.92 3.76
CA VAL A 101 5.92 -3.41 3.04
C VAL A 101 5.54 -4.49 2.03
N PHE A 102 4.71 -5.44 2.42
CA PHE A 102 4.18 -6.47 1.51
C PHE A 102 3.39 -5.83 0.35
N ASP A 103 2.54 -4.85 0.64
CA ASP A 103 1.67 -4.20 -0.34
C ASP A 103 2.43 -3.33 -1.34
N VAL A 104 3.65 -2.90 -1.02
CA VAL A 104 4.56 -2.22 -1.94
C VAL A 104 5.39 -3.25 -2.74
N ILE A 105 5.87 -4.31 -2.09
CA ILE A 105 6.71 -5.33 -2.73
C ILE A 105 5.96 -6.06 -3.85
N VAL A 106 4.69 -6.44 -3.61
CA VAL A 106 3.92 -7.23 -4.59
C VAL A 106 3.73 -6.49 -5.92
N PRO A 107 3.18 -5.27 -5.99
CA PRO A 107 3.05 -4.55 -7.26
C PRO A 107 4.41 -4.21 -7.87
N THR A 108 5.42 -3.90 -7.06
CA THR A 108 6.78 -3.66 -7.55
C THR A 108 7.36 -4.89 -8.23
N ALA A 109 7.19 -6.07 -7.63
CA ALA A 109 7.64 -7.33 -8.22
C ALA A 109 6.93 -7.63 -9.54
N VAL A 110 5.60 -7.43 -9.60
CA VAL A 110 4.82 -7.64 -10.82
C VAL A 110 5.28 -6.71 -11.94
N ILE A 111 5.42 -5.41 -11.66
CA ILE A 111 5.89 -4.44 -12.67
C ILE A 111 7.33 -4.73 -13.08
N SER A 112 8.20 -5.16 -12.16
CA SER A 112 9.59 -5.56 -12.50
C SER A 112 9.62 -6.78 -13.43
N ILE A 113 8.79 -7.78 -13.20
CA ILE A 113 8.66 -8.95 -14.08
C ILE A 113 8.14 -8.53 -15.47
N LEU A 114 7.13 -7.68 -15.52
CA LEU A 114 6.60 -7.14 -16.76
C LEU A 114 7.60 -6.22 -17.48
N GLY A 115 8.43 -5.50 -16.74
CA GLY A 115 9.55 -4.74 -17.28
C GLY A 115 10.54 -5.62 -18.02
N TYR A 116 10.87 -6.79 -17.43
CA TYR A 116 11.77 -7.75 -18.06
C TYR A 116 11.13 -8.46 -19.28
N THR A 117 9.85 -8.81 -19.23
CA THR A 117 9.18 -9.61 -20.27
C THR A 117 8.52 -8.77 -21.36
N ALA A 118 7.94 -7.63 -21.01
CA ALA A 118 7.14 -6.78 -21.90
C ALA A 118 7.74 -5.36 -22.09
N GLY A 119 8.90 -5.07 -21.47
CA GLY A 119 9.57 -3.76 -21.61
C GLY A 119 8.82 -2.61 -20.92
N ILE A 120 7.98 -2.90 -19.92
CA ILE A 120 7.28 -1.86 -19.15
C ILE A 120 8.30 -1.15 -18.26
N GLU A 121 8.33 0.18 -18.32
CA GLU A 121 9.23 1.00 -17.52
C GLU A 121 8.53 1.55 -16.27
N ALA A 122 9.26 1.54 -15.16
CA ALA A 122 8.82 2.20 -13.93
C ALA A 122 9.12 3.70 -14.05
N ASP A 123 8.08 4.48 -14.26
CA ASP A 123 8.13 5.94 -14.39
C ASP A 123 7.62 6.67 -13.13
N VAL A 124 7.44 7.99 -13.24
CA VAL A 124 6.86 8.82 -12.16
C VAL A 124 5.48 8.33 -11.74
N LEU A 125 4.67 7.89 -12.70
CA LEU A 125 3.31 7.41 -12.44
C LEU A 125 3.32 6.12 -11.64
N PHE A 126 4.31 5.25 -11.84
CA PHE A 126 4.52 4.07 -11.02
C PHE A 126 4.76 4.45 -9.55
N VAL A 127 5.62 5.46 -9.28
CA VAL A 127 5.86 5.94 -7.92
C VAL A 127 4.61 6.54 -7.30
N MET A 128 3.85 7.32 -8.07
CA MET A 128 2.56 7.87 -7.62
C MET A 128 1.56 6.76 -7.30
N ALA A 129 1.53 5.68 -8.10
CA ALA A 129 0.71 4.51 -7.82
C ALA A 129 1.11 3.83 -6.50
N LEU A 130 2.40 3.66 -6.22
CA LEU A 130 2.87 3.08 -4.95
C LEU A 130 2.44 3.93 -3.74
N LEU A 131 2.54 5.25 -3.82
CA LEU A 131 2.06 6.15 -2.75
C LEU A 131 0.55 6.05 -2.55
N ALA A 132 -0.22 5.95 -3.65
CA ALA A 132 -1.66 5.75 -3.58
C ALA A 132 -2.03 4.38 -2.96
N ILE A 133 -1.30 3.31 -3.31
CA ILE A 133 -1.49 1.96 -2.73
C ILE A 133 -1.29 2.00 -1.21
N LEU A 134 -0.27 2.69 -0.70
CA LEU A 134 -0.04 2.81 0.74
C LEU A 134 -1.27 3.39 1.46
N GLY A 135 -1.89 4.44 0.89
CA GLY A 135 -3.10 5.02 1.46
C GLY A 135 -4.33 4.11 1.39
N LEU A 136 -4.51 3.42 0.25
CA LEU A 136 -5.64 2.50 0.05
C LEU A 136 -5.52 1.25 0.94
N SER A 137 -4.33 0.68 1.05
CA SER A 137 -4.07 -0.50 1.87
C SER A 137 -4.25 -0.22 3.36
N VAL A 138 -3.69 0.89 3.84
CA VAL A 138 -3.86 1.28 5.24
C VAL A 138 -5.33 1.46 5.60
N ASN A 139 -6.14 2.02 4.70
CA ASN A 139 -7.57 2.18 4.94
C ASN A 139 -8.27 0.84 5.19
N ASN A 140 -7.96 -0.20 4.40
CA ASN A 140 -8.51 -1.54 4.60
C ASN A 140 -8.09 -2.14 5.95
N THR A 141 -6.83 -2.01 6.31
CA THR A 141 -6.29 -2.53 7.58
C THR A 141 -6.92 -1.83 8.79
N ILE A 142 -7.06 -0.49 8.72
CA ILE A 142 -7.66 0.31 9.81
C ILE A 142 -9.12 -0.08 10.03
N VAL A 143 -9.90 -0.30 8.98
CA VAL A 143 -11.32 -0.71 9.09
C VAL A 143 -11.45 -2.03 9.89
N ILE A 144 -10.58 -3.00 9.63
CA ILE A 144 -10.58 -4.28 10.35
C ILE A 144 -10.12 -4.07 11.80
N PHE A 145 -9.02 -3.36 12.02
CA PHE A 145 -8.49 -3.12 13.35
C PHE A 145 -9.44 -2.31 14.24
N ASP A 146 -10.13 -1.32 13.67
CA ASP A 146 -11.14 -0.56 14.41
C ASP A 146 -12.30 -1.45 14.82
N ARG A 147 -12.72 -2.39 13.96
CA ARG A 147 -13.75 -3.37 14.31
C ARG A 147 -13.28 -4.35 15.38
N VAL A 148 -12.03 -4.80 15.33
CA VAL A 148 -11.42 -5.61 16.40
C VAL A 148 -11.44 -4.83 17.72
N ARG A 149 -11.08 -3.55 17.69
CA ARG A 149 -11.14 -2.67 18.85
C ARG A 149 -12.55 -2.54 19.41
N GLU A 150 -13.54 -2.28 18.56
CA GLU A 150 -14.93 -2.14 18.97
C GLU A 150 -15.43 -3.44 19.64
N ASN A 151 -15.17 -4.59 19.04
CA ASN A 151 -15.55 -5.89 19.58
C ASN A 151 -14.80 -6.23 20.87
N LEU A 152 -13.52 -5.84 21.01
CA LEU A 152 -12.78 -5.94 22.26
C LEU A 152 -13.44 -5.14 23.38
N ILE A 153 -13.82 -3.90 23.12
CA ILE A 153 -14.48 -3.04 24.10
C ILE A 153 -15.84 -3.62 24.52
N LYS A 154 -16.61 -4.15 23.57
CA LYS A 154 -17.91 -4.79 23.84
C LYS A 154 -17.80 -6.05 24.69
N ASN A 155 -16.73 -6.82 24.49
CA ASN A 155 -16.47 -8.08 25.23
C ASN A 155 -15.59 -7.88 26.47
N ARG A 156 -15.44 -6.65 26.95
CA ARG A 156 -14.62 -6.31 28.11
C ARG A 156 -15.49 -6.13 29.34
N THR A 157 -15.16 -6.85 30.40
CA THR A 157 -15.78 -6.69 31.72
C THR A 157 -14.82 -5.98 32.66
N GLU A 158 -15.27 -4.90 33.29
CA GLU A 158 -14.51 -4.19 34.31
C GLU A 158 -14.70 -4.86 35.67
N LYS A 159 -13.62 -5.34 36.28
CA LYS A 159 -13.57 -5.70 37.71
C LYS A 159 -12.80 -4.61 38.44
N ARG A 160 -13.49 -3.86 39.27
CA ARG A 160 -12.88 -2.88 40.20
C ARG A 160 -12.48 -3.58 41.47
N THR A 161 -11.18 -3.69 41.72
CA THR A 161 -10.64 -4.22 42.98
C THR A 161 -10.09 -3.06 43.80
N LYS A 162 -10.65 -2.89 45.03
CA LYS A 162 -10.13 -1.90 45.95
C LYS A 162 -8.95 -2.49 46.70
N ARG A 163 -7.75 -2.00 46.47
CA ARG A 163 -6.55 -2.38 47.20
C ARG A 163 -6.19 -1.27 48.17
N SER A 164 -6.13 -1.57 49.44
CA SER A 164 -5.70 -0.65 50.49
C SER A 164 -4.18 -0.77 50.64
N GLU A 165 -3.44 0.19 50.14
CA GLU A 165 -1.99 0.34 50.39
C GLU A 165 -1.73 1.64 51.15
N ALA A 166 -1.08 1.51 52.30
CA ALA A 166 -0.64 2.63 53.14
C ALA A 166 -1.71 3.68 53.47
N GLY A 167 -2.96 3.23 53.76
CA GLY A 167 -4.05 4.14 54.15
C GLY A 167 -4.74 4.89 53.00
N MET A 168 -4.31 4.69 51.76
CA MET A 168 -4.99 5.18 50.56
C MET A 168 -5.68 4.04 49.80
N ILE A 169 -6.97 4.22 49.49
CA ILE A 169 -7.72 3.29 48.67
C ILE A 169 -7.38 3.57 47.19
N LYS A 170 -6.55 2.72 46.60
CA LYS A 170 -6.35 2.71 45.14
C LYS A 170 -7.37 1.77 44.52
N GLU A 171 -8.21 2.30 43.62
CA GLU A 171 -9.06 1.48 42.78
C GLU A 171 -8.21 0.98 41.57
N GLU A 172 -7.90 -0.29 41.54
CA GLU A 172 -7.32 -0.95 40.36
C GLU A 172 -8.46 -1.51 39.51
N VAL A 173 -8.55 -1.02 38.30
CA VAL A 173 -9.51 -1.52 37.30
C VAL A 173 -8.83 -2.65 36.52
N HIS A 174 -9.24 -3.87 36.79
CA HIS A 174 -8.82 -5.04 36.02
C HIS A 174 -9.82 -5.32 34.93
N TYR A 175 -9.33 -5.35 33.70
CA TYR A 175 -10.14 -5.69 32.55
C TYR A 175 -9.98 -7.16 32.22
N THR A 176 -11.09 -7.88 32.16
CA THR A 176 -11.14 -9.27 31.73
C THR A 176 -11.92 -9.37 30.44
N ILE A 177 -11.38 -10.05 29.44
CA ILE A 177 -12.05 -10.31 28.16
C ILE A 177 -12.89 -11.57 28.33
N THR A 178 -14.15 -11.53 27.90
CA THR A 178 -15.12 -12.62 28.08
C THR A 178 -15.01 -13.70 27.01
N LYS A 179 -14.50 -13.35 25.80
CA LYS A 179 -14.29 -14.27 24.69
C LYS A 179 -12.80 -14.41 24.37
N PRO A 180 -12.34 -15.54 23.83
CA PRO A 180 -10.98 -15.67 23.30
C PRO A 180 -10.67 -14.61 22.24
N PHE A 181 -9.43 -14.13 22.20
CA PHE A 181 -9.04 -13.03 21.30
C PHE A 181 -9.13 -13.40 19.82
N ASP A 182 -8.79 -14.63 19.47
CA ASP A 182 -8.90 -15.18 18.12
C ASP A 182 -10.36 -15.21 17.61
N GLU A 183 -11.32 -15.55 18.49
CA GLU A 183 -12.75 -15.48 18.18
C GLU A 183 -13.20 -14.04 17.91
N ILE A 184 -12.76 -13.08 18.72
CA ILE A 184 -13.07 -11.65 18.54
C ILE A 184 -12.52 -11.14 17.20
N VAL A 185 -11.30 -11.50 16.84
CA VAL A 185 -10.68 -11.12 15.56
C VAL A 185 -11.43 -11.76 14.40
N GLY A 186 -11.75 -13.05 14.48
CA GLY A 186 -12.52 -13.78 13.46
C GLY A 186 -13.91 -13.17 13.22
N GLU A 187 -14.63 -12.84 14.29
CA GLU A 187 -15.92 -12.15 14.23
C GLU A 187 -15.78 -10.76 13.58
N SER A 188 -14.73 -10.03 13.92
CA SER A 188 -14.46 -8.70 13.37
C SER A 188 -14.19 -8.74 11.87
N ILE A 189 -13.41 -9.71 11.40
CA ILE A 189 -13.16 -9.94 9.98
C ILE A 189 -14.48 -10.24 9.25
N SER A 190 -15.27 -11.17 9.78
CA SER A 190 -16.55 -11.56 9.19
C SER A 190 -17.50 -10.36 9.03
N GLN A 191 -17.53 -9.47 10.02
CA GLN A 191 -18.39 -8.27 10.02
C GLN A 191 -17.92 -7.19 9.04
N THR A 192 -16.62 -7.12 8.73
CA THR A 192 -16.02 -6.09 7.84
C THR A 192 -15.75 -6.60 6.44
N MET A 193 -15.70 -7.90 6.21
CA MET A 193 -15.30 -8.53 4.95
C MET A 193 -16.11 -8.01 3.75
N ALA A 194 -17.44 -8.02 3.84
CA ALA A 194 -18.30 -7.56 2.76
C ALA A 194 -18.03 -6.09 2.40
N ARG A 195 -17.80 -5.23 3.40
CA ARG A 195 -17.46 -3.81 3.18
C ARG A 195 -16.10 -3.68 2.48
N SER A 196 -15.06 -4.36 2.97
CA SER A 196 -13.71 -4.30 2.40
C SER A 196 -13.69 -4.81 0.96
N ILE A 197 -14.37 -5.92 0.68
CA ILE A 197 -14.47 -6.48 -0.67
C ILE A 197 -15.22 -5.52 -1.60
N ASN A 198 -16.38 -5.01 -1.19
CA ASN A 198 -17.17 -4.10 -2.01
C ASN A 198 -16.43 -2.80 -2.32
N THR A 199 -15.73 -2.22 -1.33
CA THR A 199 -14.90 -1.03 -1.53
C THR A 199 -13.77 -1.29 -2.52
N SER A 200 -13.04 -2.40 -2.37
CA SER A 200 -11.97 -2.78 -3.28
C SER A 200 -12.51 -3.08 -4.68
N LEU A 201 -13.66 -3.74 -4.79
CA LEU A 201 -14.29 -4.05 -6.07
C LEU A 201 -14.70 -2.78 -6.84
N THR A 202 -15.25 -1.77 -6.16
CA THR A 202 -15.61 -0.50 -6.81
C THR A 202 -14.36 0.23 -7.34
N ILE A 203 -13.27 0.23 -6.58
CA ILE A 203 -12.00 0.79 -7.02
C ILE A 203 -11.44 0.00 -8.21
N LEU A 204 -11.45 -1.34 -8.14
CA LEU A 204 -10.98 -2.20 -9.22
C LEU A 204 -11.75 -1.98 -10.52
N LEU A 205 -13.09 -1.82 -10.48
CA LEU A 205 -13.89 -1.53 -11.66
C LEU A 205 -13.48 -0.21 -12.33
N ALA A 206 -13.24 0.84 -11.53
CA ALA A 206 -12.76 2.12 -12.06
C ALA A 206 -11.35 1.98 -12.67
N LEU A 207 -10.44 1.27 -12.01
CA LEU A 207 -9.08 1.05 -12.50
C LEU A 207 -9.01 0.17 -13.74
N VAL A 208 -9.85 -0.86 -13.84
CA VAL A 208 -9.98 -1.69 -15.04
C VAL A 208 -10.50 -0.85 -16.20
N THR A 209 -11.49 0.01 -15.96
CA THR A 209 -11.96 0.95 -16.99
C THR A 209 -10.82 1.89 -17.41
N LEU A 210 -10.06 2.44 -16.47
CA LEU A 210 -8.90 3.29 -16.78
C LEU A 210 -7.84 2.53 -17.59
N TYR A 211 -7.61 1.27 -17.29
CA TYR A 211 -6.63 0.44 -18.01
C TYR A 211 -7.00 0.24 -19.49
N PHE A 212 -8.29 0.04 -19.81
CA PHE A 212 -8.73 -0.18 -21.18
C PHE A 212 -9.02 1.11 -21.96
N VAL A 213 -9.54 2.14 -21.31
CA VAL A 213 -9.94 3.39 -21.94
C VAL A 213 -8.83 4.44 -21.87
N GLY A 214 -7.95 4.34 -20.89
CA GLY A 214 -6.83 5.26 -20.71
C GLY A 214 -5.75 5.09 -21.78
N GLY A 215 -4.98 6.16 -22.02
CA GLY A 215 -3.84 6.12 -22.94
C GLY A 215 -2.70 5.24 -22.42
N GLU A 216 -1.74 4.92 -23.30
CA GLU A 216 -0.58 4.07 -23.00
C GLU A 216 0.18 4.49 -21.72
N VAL A 217 0.30 5.80 -21.50
CA VAL A 217 1.00 6.35 -20.34
C VAL A 217 0.32 5.97 -19.01
N THR A 218 -1.01 5.86 -19.00
CA THR A 218 -1.78 5.55 -17.79
C THR A 218 -1.94 4.05 -17.55
N LYS A 219 -1.61 3.20 -18.51
CA LYS A 219 -1.74 1.74 -18.38
C LYS A 219 -0.88 1.18 -17.25
N THR A 220 0.39 1.56 -17.19
CA THR A 220 1.31 1.11 -16.11
C THR A 220 0.81 1.56 -14.73
N PHE A 221 0.34 2.80 -14.63
CA PHE A 221 -0.26 3.33 -13.41
C PHE A 221 -1.50 2.52 -12.97
N ALA A 222 -2.45 2.33 -13.90
CA ALA A 222 -3.67 1.57 -13.62
C ALA A 222 -3.36 0.12 -13.23
N LEU A 223 -2.46 -0.55 -13.95
CA LEU A 223 -2.05 -1.92 -13.66
C LEU A 223 -1.38 -2.04 -12.29
N THR A 224 -0.49 -1.12 -11.95
CA THR A 224 0.16 -1.06 -10.63
C THR A 224 -0.87 -0.94 -9.53
N LEU A 225 -1.85 -0.03 -9.69
CA LEU A 225 -2.93 0.15 -8.72
C LEU A 225 -3.85 -1.08 -8.63
N ILE A 226 -4.20 -1.73 -9.73
CA ILE A 226 -5.00 -2.97 -9.73
C ILE A 226 -4.31 -4.03 -8.88
N VAL A 227 -3.04 -4.30 -9.14
CA VAL A 227 -2.25 -5.27 -8.38
C VAL A 227 -2.16 -4.88 -6.91
N GLY A 228 -1.91 -3.59 -6.63
CA GLY A 228 -1.80 -3.08 -5.27
C GLY A 228 -3.11 -3.17 -4.47
N VAL A 229 -4.25 -2.87 -5.08
CA VAL A 229 -5.57 -2.98 -4.43
C VAL A 229 -5.90 -4.43 -4.10
N ILE A 230 -5.60 -5.37 -5.02
CA ILE A 230 -5.78 -6.81 -4.77
C ILE A 230 -4.88 -7.26 -3.62
N ALA A 231 -3.58 -6.93 -3.69
CA ALA A 231 -2.61 -7.26 -2.65
C ALA A 231 -3.01 -6.68 -1.28
N GLY A 232 -3.38 -5.38 -1.23
CA GLY A 232 -3.78 -4.70 0.00
C GLY A 232 -5.08 -5.22 0.60
N THR A 233 -6.02 -5.66 -0.21
CA THR A 233 -7.25 -6.30 0.29
C THR A 233 -6.94 -7.67 0.89
N TYR A 234 -6.11 -8.45 0.20
CA TYR A 234 -5.67 -9.76 0.68
C TYR A 234 -4.85 -9.63 1.96
N SER A 235 -3.88 -8.73 2.00
CA SER A 235 -2.97 -8.56 3.13
C SER A 235 -3.69 -8.09 4.39
N ALA A 236 -4.66 -7.19 4.28
CA ALA A 236 -5.47 -6.73 5.41
C ALA A 236 -6.27 -7.87 6.06
N ILE A 237 -6.87 -8.74 5.26
CA ILE A 237 -7.71 -9.84 5.75
C ILE A 237 -6.86 -11.05 6.16
N CYS A 238 -5.95 -11.49 5.27
CA CYS A 238 -5.24 -12.77 5.41
C CYS A 238 -3.86 -12.65 6.06
N THR A 239 -3.33 -11.45 6.24
CA THR A 239 -2.00 -11.24 6.84
C THR A 239 -2.08 -10.43 8.13
N ALA A 240 -2.66 -9.23 8.11
CA ALA A 240 -2.70 -8.35 9.28
C ALA A 240 -3.43 -9.00 10.47
N SER A 241 -4.60 -9.57 10.22
CA SER A 241 -5.45 -10.13 11.26
C SER A 241 -4.89 -11.41 11.88
N PRO A 242 -4.42 -12.41 11.11
CA PRO A 242 -3.75 -13.58 11.67
C PRO A 242 -2.46 -13.25 12.42
N LEU A 243 -1.68 -12.27 11.96
CA LEU A 243 -0.49 -11.82 12.68
C LEU A 243 -0.82 -11.23 14.05
N LEU A 244 -1.93 -10.52 14.16
CA LEU A 244 -2.40 -9.97 15.42
C LEU A 244 -2.73 -11.10 16.43
N VAL A 245 -3.41 -12.14 15.97
CA VAL A 245 -3.73 -13.34 16.77
C VAL A 245 -2.46 -14.11 17.15
N ALA A 246 -1.58 -14.32 16.17
CA ALA A 246 -0.31 -15.04 16.40
C ALA A 246 0.55 -14.35 17.46
N TYR A 247 0.62 -13.01 17.41
CA TYR A 247 1.33 -12.23 18.41
C TYR A 247 0.70 -12.36 19.80
N SER A 248 -0.63 -12.25 19.92
CA SER A 248 -1.33 -12.42 21.19
C SER A 248 -1.06 -13.81 21.81
N ASN A 249 -1.16 -14.86 21.01
CA ASN A 249 -0.90 -16.24 21.46
C ASN A 249 0.57 -16.43 21.88
N TRP A 250 1.51 -15.80 21.20
CA TRP A 250 2.92 -15.83 21.57
C TRP A 250 3.16 -15.13 22.92
N GLN A 251 2.52 -13.99 23.13
CA GLN A 251 2.63 -13.22 24.38
C GLN A 251 2.06 -14.01 25.56
N ASP A 252 0.92 -14.68 25.40
CA ASP A 252 0.29 -15.49 26.44
C ASP A 252 1.17 -16.68 26.82
N LYS A 253 1.80 -17.34 25.85
CA LYS A 253 2.77 -18.42 26.12
C LYS A 253 3.94 -17.92 26.95
N LYS A 254 4.54 -16.80 26.56
CA LYS A 254 5.68 -16.22 27.28
C LYS A 254 5.31 -15.87 28.73
N GLN A 255 4.14 -15.27 28.97
CA GLN A 255 3.67 -14.96 30.32
C GLN A 255 3.38 -16.21 31.18
N SER A 256 3.02 -17.32 30.56
CA SER A 256 2.81 -18.59 31.25
C SER A 256 4.12 -19.28 31.61
N GLU A 257 5.19 -19.11 30.85
CA GLU A 257 6.53 -19.62 31.11
C GLU A 257 7.23 -18.82 32.24
N ASP A 258 7.09 -17.50 32.24
CA ASP A 258 7.67 -16.60 33.26
C ASP A 258 7.01 -16.78 34.66
N LYS A 259 5.87 -17.44 34.75
CA LYS A 259 5.15 -17.75 36.00
C LYS A 259 5.46 -19.12 36.58
N LYS A 260 6.21 -19.95 35.87
CA LYS A 260 6.70 -21.27 36.35
C LYS A 260 8.11 -21.14 36.90
#